data_0af1463e14c5be6735d5276f308d3349
#
_entry.id   0af1463e14c5be6735d5276f308d3349
#
_cell.length_a   1.000
_cell.length_b   1.000
_cell.length_c   1.000
_cell.angle_alpha   90.00
_cell.angle_beta   90.00
_cell.angle_gamma   90.00
#
_symmetry.space_group_name_H-M   'P 1'
#
loop_
_entity.id
_entity.type
_entity.pdbx_description
1 polymer ?
#
loop_
_entity_poly.entity_id
_entity_poly.type
_entity_poly.pdbx_seq_one_letter_code
_entity_poly.pdbx_strand_id
1 'polypeptide(L)'
;MKKITSRVLVFVLMTALVSVCMGGDLRKKFYEKSCPNAETIVQSIVWKRVSIKPELAAKFLRMQFHDCFVRGCDASILINSTAGNTAEKDSGANLSLAGYDVLEEIKSALESACPSTVSCADILALASRDAVSFQFKTPLWEVLTGRRDGRVSLASDVRGNLPSPFSNFSTLESSFSKKGLTVHDLVVLSGGHTIGLAHCNTFSPRLYNFTGKGDQDPSLDSKYAATLKGICSPTDTNTTVEMDPQSGTNFDSSYFTSVTQNKGLFVSDAALLTDRGASNIVKELTSQAKFFTEFGQSMKRMTAIGVLTGTTGEIRKACGKIN
;
A
#
# COMPACT_ATOMS: atom_id res chain seq x y z
N MET A 1 -56.19 55.47 -0.21
CA MET A 1 -55.80 54.35 -1.08
C MET A 1 -54.31 54.16 -0.95
N LYS A 2 -53.89 53.20 -0.15
CA LYS A 2 -52.45 52.86 0.06
C LYS A 2 -52.10 51.64 -0.81
N LYS A 3 -51.14 51.80 -1.72
CA LYS A 3 -50.60 50.72 -2.53
C LYS A 3 -49.61 49.93 -1.68
N ILE A 4 -49.88 48.64 -1.49
CA ILE A 4 -48.99 47.68 -0.86
C ILE A 4 -48.13 47.06 -2.01
N THR A 5 -46.83 47.35 -2.02
CA THR A 5 -45.88 46.72 -2.92
C THR A 5 -45.35 45.46 -2.25
N SER A 6 -45.74 44.31 -2.79
CA SER A 6 -45.23 43.00 -2.40
C SER A 6 -43.80 42.80 -2.93
N ARG A 7 -42.81 42.71 -2.02
CA ARG A 7 -41.44 42.29 -2.37
C ARG A 7 -41.38 40.78 -2.25
N VAL A 8 -41.33 40.09 -3.38
CA VAL A 8 -41.04 38.66 -3.45
C VAL A 8 -39.54 38.47 -3.21
N LEU A 9 -39.19 37.87 -2.10
CA LEU A 9 -37.83 37.51 -1.76
C LEU A 9 -37.54 36.13 -2.38
N VAL A 10 -36.77 36.08 -3.47
CA VAL A 10 -36.33 34.84 -4.09
C VAL A 10 -35.12 34.36 -3.31
N PHE A 11 -35.29 33.32 -2.47
CA PHE A 11 -34.20 32.56 -1.87
C PHE A 11 -33.64 31.60 -2.91
N VAL A 12 -32.49 31.93 -3.49
CA VAL A 12 -31.70 30.98 -4.26
C VAL A 12 -30.97 30.07 -3.28
N LEU A 13 -31.47 28.86 -3.12
CA LEU A 13 -30.77 27.79 -2.38
C LEU A 13 -29.61 27.32 -3.29
N MET A 14 -28.40 27.80 -3.02
CA MET A 14 -27.18 27.21 -3.55
C MET A 14 -26.93 25.91 -2.79
N THR A 15 -27.43 24.78 -3.29
CA THR A 15 -27.00 23.47 -2.88
C THR A 15 -25.59 23.27 -3.43
N ALA A 16 -24.57 23.43 -2.57
CA ALA A 16 -23.23 22.99 -2.86
C ALA A 16 -23.25 21.45 -2.96
N LEU A 17 -23.27 20.96 -4.19
CA LEU A 17 -22.97 19.56 -4.48
C LEU A 17 -21.50 19.32 -4.07
N VAL A 18 -21.30 18.86 -2.83
CA VAL A 18 -20.05 18.21 -2.46
C VAL A 18 -20.01 16.93 -3.27
N SER A 19 -19.36 16.97 -4.44
CA SER A 19 -18.93 15.77 -5.13
C SER A 19 -17.96 15.03 -4.21
N VAL A 20 -18.50 14.10 -3.42
CA VAL A 20 -17.69 13.04 -2.86
C VAL A 20 -17.12 12.30 -4.07
N CYS A 21 -15.84 12.55 -4.36
CA CYS A 21 -15.08 11.80 -5.35
C CYS A 21 -14.90 10.38 -4.81
N MET A 22 -15.98 9.62 -4.79
CA MET A 22 -15.90 8.17 -4.74
C MET A 22 -15.26 7.76 -6.06
N GLY A 23 -14.25 6.87 -6.05
CA GLY A 23 -13.57 6.36 -7.25
C GLY A 23 -14.56 5.80 -8.27
N GLY A 24 -15.31 6.70 -8.92
CA GLY A 24 -16.63 6.51 -9.52
C GLY A 24 -16.68 5.60 -10.73
N ASP A 25 -15.55 5.19 -11.31
CA ASP A 25 -15.51 4.37 -12.51
C ASP A 25 -14.77 3.04 -12.35
N LEU A 26 -14.26 2.72 -11.15
CA LEU A 26 -13.67 1.41 -10.89
C LEU A 26 -14.76 0.34 -10.81
N ARG A 27 -14.60 -0.73 -11.59
CA ARG A 27 -15.57 -1.82 -11.62
C ARG A 27 -14.92 -3.19 -11.81
N LYS A 28 -15.65 -4.21 -11.45
CA LYS A 28 -15.30 -5.58 -11.79
C LYS A 28 -15.25 -5.74 -13.30
N LYS A 29 -14.29 -6.54 -13.80
CA LYS A 29 -14.22 -6.91 -15.21
C LYS A 29 -14.24 -5.70 -16.16
N PHE A 30 -13.57 -4.59 -15.77
CA PHE A 30 -13.54 -3.37 -16.58
C PHE A 30 -13.07 -3.65 -18.01
N TYR A 31 -12.10 -4.54 -18.17
CA TYR A 31 -11.50 -4.92 -19.45
C TYR A 31 -12.19 -6.06 -20.18
N GLU A 32 -13.31 -6.61 -19.67
CA GLU A 32 -13.98 -7.78 -20.26
C GLU A 32 -14.24 -7.68 -21.77
N LYS A 33 -14.56 -6.47 -22.26
CA LYS A 33 -14.81 -6.23 -23.69
C LYS A 33 -13.59 -5.74 -24.46
N SER A 34 -12.72 -4.94 -23.83
CA SER A 34 -11.60 -4.27 -24.50
C SER A 34 -10.29 -5.07 -24.48
N CYS A 35 -10.10 -5.91 -23.46
CA CYS A 35 -8.95 -6.80 -23.29
C CYS A 35 -9.33 -8.01 -22.44
N PRO A 36 -10.10 -8.97 -22.94
CA PRO A 36 -10.70 -10.07 -22.17
C PRO A 36 -9.69 -10.88 -21.34
N ASN A 37 -8.48 -11.02 -21.83
CA ASN A 37 -7.41 -11.79 -21.20
C ASN A 37 -6.50 -10.98 -20.27
N ALA A 38 -6.81 -9.71 -19.99
CA ALA A 38 -5.92 -8.82 -19.23
C ALA A 38 -5.52 -9.42 -17.87
N GLU A 39 -6.49 -9.84 -17.06
CA GLU A 39 -6.19 -10.42 -15.74
C GLU A 39 -5.43 -11.75 -15.84
N THR A 40 -5.72 -12.58 -16.82
CA THR A 40 -5.01 -13.85 -17.06
C THR A 40 -3.55 -13.62 -17.46
N ILE A 41 -3.28 -12.63 -18.30
CA ILE A 41 -1.90 -12.26 -18.71
C ILE A 41 -1.13 -11.80 -17.48
N VAL A 42 -1.68 -10.89 -16.67
CA VAL A 42 -1.05 -10.42 -15.42
C VAL A 42 -0.74 -11.61 -14.52
N GLN A 43 -1.75 -12.40 -14.19
CA GLN A 43 -1.62 -13.53 -13.27
C GLN A 43 -0.56 -14.54 -13.73
N SER A 44 -0.55 -14.92 -15.01
CA SER A 44 0.37 -15.93 -15.52
C SER A 44 1.83 -15.48 -15.40
N ILE A 45 2.12 -14.21 -15.72
CA ILE A 45 3.47 -13.65 -15.61
C ILE A 45 3.86 -13.51 -14.15
N VAL A 46 2.99 -12.95 -13.29
CA VAL A 46 3.24 -12.79 -11.86
C VAL A 46 3.51 -14.14 -11.22
N TRP A 47 2.68 -15.15 -11.45
CA TRP A 47 2.85 -16.47 -10.84
C TRP A 47 4.15 -17.16 -11.31
N LYS A 48 4.51 -17.04 -12.57
CA LYS A 48 5.81 -17.51 -13.08
C LYS A 48 6.97 -16.83 -12.37
N ARG A 49 6.90 -15.53 -12.14
CA ARG A 49 7.98 -14.77 -11.49
C ARG A 49 8.04 -15.02 -9.98
N VAL A 50 6.92 -15.08 -9.30
CA VAL A 50 6.85 -15.37 -7.85
C VAL A 50 7.29 -16.79 -7.54
N SER A 51 7.03 -17.77 -8.41
CA SER A 51 7.55 -19.14 -8.23
C SER A 51 9.08 -19.24 -8.21
N ILE A 52 9.77 -18.27 -8.84
CA ILE A 52 11.24 -18.19 -8.88
C ILE A 52 11.76 -17.25 -7.79
N LYS A 53 11.04 -16.15 -7.52
CA LYS A 53 11.39 -15.10 -6.57
C LYS A 53 10.21 -14.81 -5.63
N PRO A 54 10.01 -15.62 -4.58
CA PRO A 54 8.87 -15.48 -3.66
C PRO A 54 8.78 -14.12 -2.98
N GLU A 55 9.90 -13.44 -2.79
CA GLU A 55 9.97 -12.10 -2.21
C GLU A 55 9.21 -11.02 -3.02
N LEU A 56 8.90 -11.28 -4.28
CA LEU A 56 8.11 -10.37 -5.10
C LEU A 56 6.70 -10.13 -4.53
N ALA A 57 6.15 -11.07 -3.77
CA ALA A 57 4.84 -10.88 -3.14
C ALA A 57 4.86 -9.68 -2.17
N ALA A 58 5.83 -9.62 -1.27
CA ALA A 58 6.02 -8.50 -0.36
C ALA A 58 6.38 -7.20 -1.11
N LYS A 59 7.21 -7.30 -2.16
CA LYS A 59 7.63 -6.13 -2.97
C LYS A 59 6.45 -5.47 -3.68
N PHE A 60 5.59 -6.24 -4.34
CA PHE A 60 4.42 -5.69 -5.04
C PHE A 60 3.37 -5.17 -4.07
N LEU A 61 3.12 -5.88 -2.95
CA LEU A 61 2.19 -5.42 -1.93
C LEU A 61 2.63 -4.06 -1.37
N ARG A 62 3.89 -3.92 -1.03
CA ARG A 62 4.45 -2.67 -0.52
C ARG A 62 4.50 -1.57 -1.60
N MET A 63 4.83 -1.91 -2.85
CA MET A 63 4.84 -0.95 -3.95
C MET A 63 3.44 -0.37 -4.20
N GLN A 64 2.40 -1.20 -4.17
CA GLN A 64 1.01 -0.75 -4.27
C GLN A 64 0.63 0.22 -3.14
N PHE A 65 1.03 -0.06 -1.90
CA PHE A 65 0.82 0.83 -0.77
C PHE A 65 1.54 2.17 -0.98
N HIS A 66 2.81 2.14 -1.38
CA HIS A 66 3.60 3.36 -1.63
C HIS A 66 3.02 4.21 -2.75
N ASP A 67 2.59 3.60 -3.86
CA ASP A 67 1.90 4.30 -4.94
C ASP A 67 0.66 5.04 -4.42
N CYS A 68 -0.24 4.30 -3.79
CA CYS A 68 -1.53 4.83 -3.33
C CYS A 68 -1.40 5.94 -2.30
N PHE A 69 -0.40 5.88 -1.42
CA PHE A 69 -0.25 6.86 -0.33
C PHE A 69 0.44 8.15 -0.77
N VAL A 70 1.18 8.17 -1.86
CA VAL A 70 1.88 9.39 -2.30
C VAL A 70 0.95 10.28 -3.12
N ARG A 71 0.61 9.90 -4.33
CA ARG A 71 -0.22 10.71 -5.24
C ARG A 71 -1.60 10.13 -5.53
N GLY A 72 -1.93 9.00 -4.91
CA GLY A 72 -3.06 8.15 -5.23
C GLY A 72 -2.62 6.95 -6.07
N CYS A 73 -3.52 6.00 -6.29
CA CYS A 73 -3.20 4.77 -7.02
C CYS A 73 -3.16 5.05 -8.53
N ASP A 74 -2.11 5.73 -8.99
CA ASP A 74 -1.95 6.24 -10.36
C ASP A 74 -0.67 5.75 -11.05
N ALA A 75 0.03 4.79 -10.43
CA ALA A 75 1.31 4.22 -10.89
C ALA A 75 2.43 5.25 -11.09
N SER A 76 2.37 6.41 -10.42
CA SER A 76 3.45 7.41 -10.46
C SER A 76 4.78 6.85 -9.95
N ILE A 77 4.73 5.90 -8.99
CA ILE A 77 5.91 5.21 -8.47
C ILE A 77 6.71 4.42 -9.53
N LEU A 78 6.09 4.08 -10.66
CA LEU A 78 6.74 3.33 -11.72
C LEU A 78 7.54 4.21 -12.69
N ILE A 79 7.30 5.52 -12.71
CA ILE A 79 7.95 6.47 -13.62
C ILE A 79 9.44 6.57 -13.28
N ASN A 80 10.28 6.58 -14.32
CA ASN A 80 11.73 6.73 -14.18
C ASN A 80 12.11 8.20 -13.97
N SER A 81 13.20 8.42 -13.25
CA SER A 81 13.85 9.74 -13.18
C SER A 81 14.35 10.18 -14.54
N THR A 82 14.41 11.49 -14.76
CA THR A 82 14.92 12.14 -15.95
C THR A 82 15.93 13.23 -15.57
N ALA A 83 16.64 13.79 -16.53
CA ALA A 83 17.49 14.95 -16.27
C ALA A 83 16.64 16.10 -15.68
N GLY A 84 16.92 16.49 -14.46
CA GLY A 84 16.21 17.56 -13.74
C GLY A 84 14.96 17.12 -12.95
N ASN A 85 14.60 15.84 -12.95
CA ASN A 85 13.53 15.31 -12.12
C ASN A 85 13.89 13.97 -11.46
N THR A 86 13.96 13.93 -10.12
CA THR A 86 14.07 12.70 -9.36
C THR A 86 12.68 12.16 -9.07
N ALA A 87 12.38 10.98 -9.62
CA ALA A 87 11.09 10.32 -9.46
C ALA A 87 10.92 9.66 -8.08
N GLU A 88 9.68 9.31 -7.74
CA GLU A 88 9.33 8.66 -6.48
C GLU A 88 10.15 7.41 -6.20
N LYS A 89 10.38 6.55 -7.22
CA LYS A 89 11.15 5.29 -7.05
C LYS A 89 12.56 5.48 -6.53
N ASP A 90 13.17 6.64 -6.77
CA ASP A 90 14.53 6.97 -6.38
C ASP A 90 14.59 7.73 -5.05
N SER A 91 13.45 7.92 -4.36
CA SER A 91 13.44 8.42 -2.99
C SER A 91 13.94 7.36 -2.00
N GLY A 92 14.57 7.80 -0.89
CA GLY A 92 15.15 6.87 0.10
C GLY A 92 14.20 5.79 0.62
N ALA A 93 12.91 6.11 0.78
CA ALA A 93 11.89 5.16 1.23
C ALA A 93 11.59 4.06 0.19
N ASN A 94 11.88 4.29 -1.08
CA ASN A 94 11.53 3.42 -2.20
C ASN A 94 12.70 2.59 -2.74
N LEU A 95 13.95 2.89 -2.34
CA LEU A 95 15.16 2.21 -2.86
C LEU A 95 15.17 0.70 -2.61
N SER A 96 14.43 0.21 -1.62
CA SER A 96 14.29 -1.22 -1.34
C SER A 96 13.15 -1.90 -2.09
N LEU A 97 12.35 -1.17 -2.90
CA LEU A 97 11.34 -1.74 -3.78
C LEU A 97 12.02 -2.40 -4.99
N ALA A 98 11.40 -3.45 -5.50
CA ALA A 98 11.89 -4.21 -6.66
C ALA A 98 10.73 -4.82 -7.44
N GLY A 99 11.03 -5.38 -8.64
CA GLY A 99 10.03 -5.99 -9.51
C GLY A 99 9.48 -5.04 -10.58
N TYR A 100 10.09 -3.88 -10.76
CA TYR A 100 9.74 -2.94 -11.83
C TYR A 100 9.87 -3.57 -13.22
N ASP A 101 10.89 -4.41 -13.42
CA ASP A 101 11.12 -5.20 -14.63
C ASP A 101 9.98 -6.18 -14.94
N VAL A 102 9.40 -6.78 -13.92
CA VAL A 102 8.26 -7.69 -14.07
C VAL A 102 7.01 -6.91 -14.47
N LEU A 103 6.78 -5.73 -13.91
CA LEU A 103 5.65 -4.87 -14.30
C LEU A 103 5.78 -4.38 -15.76
N GLU A 104 7.00 -4.07 -16.20
CA GLU A 104 7.25 -3.76 -17.63
C GLU A 104 7.06 -4.97 -18.54
N GLU A 105 7.46 -6.18 -18.13
CA GLU A 105 7.17 -7.42 -18.87
C GLU A 105 5.65 -7.61 -19.04
N ILE A 106 4.89 -7.42 -17.97
CA ILE A 106 3.43 -7.50 -18.01
C ILE A 106 2.86 -6.44 -18.96
N LYS A 107 3.35 -5.20 -18.84
CA LYS A 107 2.89 -4.10 -19.70
C LYS A 107 3.16 -4.39 -21.16
N SER A 108 4.36 -4.87 -21.51
CA SER A 108 4.72 -5.25 -22.88
C SER A 108 3.81 -6.36 -23.44
N ALA A 109 3.51 -7.38 -22.64
CA ALA A 109 2.60 -8.45 -23.04
C ALA A 109 1.17 -7.93 -23.29
N LEU A 110 0.68 -7.03 -22.43
CA LEU A 110 -0.62 -6.41 -22.59
C LEU A 110 -0.70 -5.45 -23.78
N GLU A 111 0.37 -4.68 -24.05
CA GLU A 111 0.42 -3.81 -25.24
C GLU A 111 0.43 -4.64 -26.55
N SER A 112 1.04 -5.81 -26.53
CA SER A 112 0.99 -6.74 -27.68
C SER A 112 -0.39 -7.34 -27.90
N ALA A 113 -1.15 -7.61 -26.82
CA ALA A 113 -2.49 -8.20 -26.88
C ALA A 113 -3.59 -7.15 -27.11
N CYS A 114 -3.51 -6.02 -26.44
CA CYS A 114 -4.53 -4.98 -26.39
C CYS A 114 -3.85 -3.59 -26.31
N PRO A 115 -3.33 -3.03 -27.40
CA PRO A 115 -2.56 -1.78 -27.39
C PRO A 115 -3.30 -0.62 -26.70
N SER A 116 -2.59 0.13 -25.86
CA SER A 116 -3.08 1.35 -25.19
C SER A 116 -4.39 1.16 -24.41
N THR A 117 -4.61 -0.04 -23.85
CA THR A 117 -5.87 -0.39 -23.18
C THR A 117 -5.73 -0.51 -21.67
N VAL A 118 -4.72 -1.24 -21.16
CA VAL A 118 -4.59 -1.53 -19.72
C VAL A 118 -3.58 -0.59 -19.09
N SER A 119 -3.98 0.12 -18.04
CA SER A 119 -3.12 1.06 -17.31
C SER A 119 -2.07 0.37 -16.46
N CYS A 120 -0.95 1.03 -16.22
CA CYS A 120 0.08 0.58 -15.27
C CYS A 120 -0.45 0.55 -13.84
N ALA A 121 -1.37 1.44 -13.48
CA ALA A 121 -2.03 1.46 -12.18
C ALA A 121 -2.88 0.21 -11.94
N ASP A 122 -3.60 -0.26 -12.95
CA ASP A 122 -4.34 -1.53 -12.84
C ASP A 122 -3.42 -2.75 -12.88
N ILE A 123 -2.34 -2.69 -13.66
CA ILE A 123 -1.30 -3.75 -13.66
C ILE A 123 -0.71 -3.91 -12.26
N LEU A 124 -0.33 -2.82 -11.58
CA LEU A 124 0.24 -2.87 -10.23
C LEU A 124 -0.75 -3.44 -9.22
N ALA A 125 -2.03 -3.01 -9.28
CA ALA A 125 -3.07 -3.51 -8.37
C ALA A 125 -3.34 -5.01 -8.58
N LEU A 126 -3.41 -5.48 -9.81
CA LEU A 126 -3.57 -6.89 -10.14
C LEU A 126 -2.34 -7.70 -9.74
N ALA A 127 -1.13 -7.22 -10.06
CA ALA A 127 0.13 -7.88 -9.73
C ALA A 127 0.31 -8.03 -8.20
N SER A 128 -0.06 -7.01 -7.42
CA SER A 128 -0.03 -7.08 -5.96
C SER A 128 -0.95 -8.19 -5.42
N ARG A 129 -2.20 -8.28 -5.91
CA ARG A 129 -3.12 -9.36 -5.57
C ARG A 129 -2.56 -10.73 -5.96
N ASP A 130 -2.14 -10.86 -7.21
CA ASP A 130 -1.75 -12.16 -7.76
C ASP A 130 -0.47 -12.71 -7.14
N ALA A 131 0.46 -11.82 -6.76
CA ALA A 131 1.69 -12.22 -6.09
C ALA A 131 1.43 -12.77 -4.69
N VAL A 132 0.60 -12.10 -3.88
CA VAL A 132 0.21 -12.58 -2.56
C VAL A 132 -0.65 -13.85 -2.67
N SER A 133 -1.53 -13.90 -3.67
CA SER A 133 -2.45 -15.03 -3.87
C SER A 133 -1.77 -16.29 -4.43
N PHE A 134 -0.51 -16.21 -4.87
CA PHE A 134 0.22 -17.33 -5.45
C PHE A 134 0.23 -18.58 -4.56
N GLN A 135 0.43 -18.41 -3.26
CA GLN A 135 0.46 -19.53 -2.31
C GLN A 135 -0.90 -20.24 -2.17
N PHE A 136 -2.02 -19.55 -2.43
CA PHE A 136 -3.37 -20.08 -2.31
C PHE A 136 -3.93 -20.63 -3.62
N LYS A 137 -3.28 -20.36 -4.75
CA LYS A 137 -3.73 -20.72 -6.12
C LYS A 137 -5.11 -20.16 -6.49
N THR A 138 -5.60 -19.18 -5.74
CA THR A 138 -6.86 -18.47 -5.96
C THR A 138 -6.73 -17.03 -5.46
N PRO A 139 -7.38 -16.05 -6.12
CA PRO A 139 -7.34 -14.66 -5.68
C PRO A 139 -7.88 -14.50 -4.25
N LEU A 140 -7.08 -13.89 -3.36
CA LEU A 140 -7.50 -13.62 -1.98
C LEU A 140 -8.48 -12.45 -1.89
N TRP A 141 -8.42 -11.52 -2.82
CA TRP A 141 -9.37 -10.40 -2.87
C TRP A 141 -9.66 -9.99 -4.30
N GLU A 142 -10.77 -9.28 -4.45
CA GLU A 142 -11.19 -8.71 -5.71
C GLU A 142 -10.49 -7.38 -5.96
N VAL A 143 -9.96 -7.19 -7.17
CA VAL A 143 -9.44 -5.91 -7.66
C VAL A 143 -10.45 -5.28 -8.60
N LEU A 144 -10.95 -4.09 -8.25
CA LEU A 144 -11.68 -3.27 -9.20
C LEU A 144 -10.68 -2.57 -10.12
N THR A 145 -10.94 -2.56 -11.42
CA THR A 145 -10.08 -1.99 -12.45
C THR A 145 -10.76 -0.81 -13.14
N GLY A 146 -10.02 -0.04 -13.93
CA GLY A 146 -10.49 1.18 -14.60
C GLY A 146 -9.66 2.42 -14.23
N ARG A 147 -8.53 2.25 -13.50
CA ARG A 147 -7.58 3.33 -13.21
C ARG A 147 -6.89 3.79 -14.47
N ARG A 148 -6.43 5.02 -14.43
CA ARG A 148 -5.53 5.59 -15.41
C ARG A 148 -4.23 6.02 -14.75
N ASP A 149 -3.20 6.18 -15.54
CA ASP A 149 -1.85 6.47 -15.09
C ASP A 149 -1.62 7.96 -14.90
N GLY A 150 -0.93 8.32 -13.82
CA GLY A 150 -0.44 9.68 -13.56
C GLY A 150 0.66 10.10 -14.51
N ARG A 151 0.92 11.41 -14.56
CA ARG A 151 1.97 12.05 -15.40
C ARG A 151 3.02 12.77 -14.58
N VAL A 152 2.99 12.63 -13.26
CA VAL A 152 3.92 13.32 -12.36
C VAL A 152 4.44 12.32 -11.35
N SER A 153 5.76 12.28 -11.15
CA SER A 153 6.43 11.49 -10.13
C SER A 153 7.58 12.31 -9.57
N LEU A 154 7.52 12.65 -8.28
CA LEU A 154 8.49 13.49 -7.60
C LEU A 154 8.95 12.81 -6.29
N ALA A 155 10.25 12.63 -6.12
CA ALA A 155 10.82 12.09 -4.87
C ALA A 155 10.45 12.95 -3.65
N SER A 156 10.27 14.27 -3.82
CA SER A 156 9.84 15.18 -2.77
C SER A 156 8.44 14.87 -2.21
N ASP A 157 7.56 14.30 -3.02
CA ASP A 157 6.19 14.01 -2.61
C ASP A 157 6.10 12.78 -1.69
N VAL A 158 7.14 11.95 -1.66
CA VAL A 158 7.19 10.75 -0.82
C VAL A 158 7.26 11.11 0.66
N ARG A 159 8.08 12.11 1.00
CA ARG A 159 8.23 12.56 2.38
C ARG A 159 6.94 13.21 2.90
N GLY A 160 6.44 12.72 4.01
CA GLY A 160 5.23 13.24 4.66
C GLY A 160 3.92 12.63 4.14
N ASN A 161 3.95 11.86 3.03
CA ASN A 161 2.81 11.09 2.55
C ASN A 161 2.87 9.62 3.00
N LEU A 162 4.05 9.00 3.07
CA LEU A 162 4.19 7.65 3.59
C LEU A 162 4.25 7.65 5.13
N PRO A 163 3.47 6.80 5.81
CA PRO A 163 3.64 6.52 7.22
C PRO A 163 5.04 5.99 7.52
N SER A 164 5.64 6.50 8.59
CA SER A 164 6.99 6.09 8.99
C SER A 164 6.96 4.86 9.92
N PRO A 165 7.93 3.94 9.84
CA PRO A 165 8.06 2.83 10.78
C PRO A 165 8.33 3.29 12.22
N PHE A 166 8.71 4.56 12.41
CA PHE A 166 8.94 5.19 13.71
C PHE A 166 7.74 5.96 14.26
N SER A 167 6.60 5.93 13.58
CA SER A 167 5.42 6.71 13.97
C SER A 167 4.69 6.09 15.15
N ASN A 168 4.20 6.96 16.05
CA ASN A 168 3.24 6.59 17.07
C ASN A 168 1.82 6.45 16.48
N PHE A 169 0.87 5.95 17.30
CA PHE A 169 -0.49 5.66 16.85
C PHE A 169 -1.21 6.87 16.27
N SER A 170 -1.19 8.02 16.94
CA SER A 170 -1.90 9.22 16.47
C SER A 170 -1.38 9.74 15.12
N THR A 171 -0.06 9.62 14.89
CA THR A 171 0.55 9.97 13.60
C THR A 171 0.10 9.01 12.50
N LEU A 172 0.04 7.71 12.79
CA LEU A 172 -0.45 6.69 11.84
C LEU A 172 -1.93 6.92 11.51
N GLU A 173 -2.79 7.10 12.53
CA GLU A 173 -4.20 7.39 12.38
C GLU A 173 -4.43 8.63 11.50
N SER A 174 -3.70 9.72 11.78
CA SER A 174 -3.77 10.95 10.97
C SER A 174 -3.36 10.70 9.52
N SER A 175 -2.30 9.89 9.27
CA SER A 175 -1.83 9.57 7.93
C SER A 175 -2.86 8.79 7.13
N PHE A 176 -3.52 7.80 7.75
CA PHE A 176 -4.56 6.99 7.11
C PHE A 176 -5.84 7.81 6.90
N SER A 177 -6.26 8.59 7.89
CA SER A 177 -7.44 9.46 7.81
C SER A 177 -7.33 10.48 6.67
N LYS A 178 -6.16 11.06 6.43
CA LYS A 178 -5.90 11.96 5.28
C LYS A 178 -6.12 11.27 3.93
N LYS A 179 -6.02 9.96 3.88
CA LYS A 179 -6.26 9.15 2.68
C LYS A 179 -7.69 8.56 2.64
N GLY A 180 -8.55 8.96 3.57
CA GLY A 180 -9.94 8.46 3.67
C GLY A 180 -10.04 7.04 4.25
N LEU A 181 -8.99 6.55 4.89
CA LEU A 181 -8.94 5.25 5.55
C LEU A 181 -9.20 5.39 7.05
N THR A 182 -9.77 4.35 7.65
CA THR A 182 -10.14 4.30 9.08
C THR A 182 -9.03 3.69 9.94
N VAL A 183 -9.18 3.77 11.27
CA VAL A 183 -8.34 3.00 12.22
C VAL A 183 -8.42 1.50 11.93
N HIS A 184 -9.60 1.00 11.56
CA HIS A 184 -9.75 -0.40 11.15
C HIS A 184 -8.86 -0.74 9.94
N ASP A 185 -8.85 0.12 8.90
CA ASP A 185 -7.99 -0.06 7.74
C ASP A 185 -6.49 0.01 8.11
N LEU A 186 -6.10 0.92 9.00
CA LEU A 186 -4.74 1.02 9.52
C LEU A 186 -4.29 -0.32 10.11
N VAL A 187 -5.07 -0.88 11.04
CA VAL A 187 -4.71 -2.15 11.70
C VAL A 187 -4.68 -3.30 10.69
N VAL A 188 -5.71 -3.43 9.88
CA VAL A 188 -5.84 -4.52 8.90
C VAL A 188 -4.71 -4.49 7.86
N LEU A 189 -4.41 -3.31 7.30
CA LEU A 189 -3.36 -3.15 6.28
C LEU A 189 -1.95 -3.31 6.86
N SER A 190 -1.74 -3.01 8.15
CA SER A 190 -0.48 -3.35 8.84
C SER A 190 -0.20 -4.86 8.83
N GLY A 191 -1.23 -5.71 8.68
CA GLY A 191 -1.09 -7.15 8.46
C GLY A 191 -0.32 -7.51 7.19
N GLY A 192 -0.08 -6.58 6.27
CA GLY A 192 0.87 -6.76 5.16
C GLY A 192 2.30 -7.04 5.63
N HIS A 193 2.64 -6.69 6.88
CA HIS A 193 3.92 -7.01 7.53
C HIS A 193 4.06 -8.49 7.90
N THR A 194 3.08 -9.34 7.63
CA THR A 194 3.24 -10.80 7.74
C THR A 194 4.23 -11.37 6.73
N ILE A 195 4.52 -10.65 5.64
CA ILE A 195 5.53 -11.03 4.64
C ILE A 195 6.57 -9.94 4.42
N GLY A 196 7.77 -10.36 4.05
CA GLY A 196 8.86 -9.47 3.65
C GLY A 196 9.97 -9.35 4.69
N LEU A 197 10.90 -8.46 4.39
CA LEU A 197 12.10 -8.22 5.16
C LEU A 197 12.21 -6.75 5.56
N ALA A 198 12.73 -6.50 6.77
CA ALA A 198 13.07 -5.17 7.26
C ALA A 198 14.58 -5.03 7.45
N HIS A 199 15.14 -3.91 7.00
CA HIS A 199 16.53 -3.57 7.28
C HIS A 199 16.71 -3.19 8.76
N CYS A 200 17.82 -3.62 9.37
CA CYS A 200 18.14 -3.39 10.78
C CYS A 200 17.99 -1.92 11.20
N ASN A 201 18.39 -0.97 10.37
CA ASN A 201 18.31 0.46 10.66
C ASN A 201 16.88 1.00 10.82
N THR A 202 15.85 0.27 10.37
CA THR A 202 14.45 0.68 10.48
C THR A 202 13.85 0.41 11.86
N PHE A 203 14.54 -0.38 12.70
CA PHE A 203 14.09 -0.69 14.06
C PHE A 203 15.23 -0.70 15.09
N SER A 204 16.49 -0.52 14.70
CA SER A 204 17.64 -0.50 15.62
C SER A 204 17.50 0.51 16.78
N PRO A 205 16.83 1.69 16.64
CA PRO A 205 16.57 2.54 17.80
C PRO A 205 15.81 1.84 18.93
N ARG A 206 14.89 0.92 18.62
CA ARG A 206 14.17 0.11 19.63
C ARG A 206 15.09 -0.84 20.41
N LEU A 207 16.19 -1.24 19.81
CA LEU A 207 17.15 -2.15 20.44
C LEU A 207 18.19 -1.43 21.28
N TYR A 208 18.61 -0.23 20.86
CA TYR A 208 19.86 0.35 21.37
C TYR A 208 19.76 1.79 21.88
N ASN A 209 18.73 2.55 21.49
CA ASN A 209 18.64 3.97 21.83
C ASN A 209 17.23 4.53 21.70
N PHE A 210 16.28 3.88 22.37
CA PHE A 210 14.84 4.15 22.19
C PHE A 210 14.45 5.55 22.68
N THR A 211 14.92 5.95 23.88
CA THR A 211 14.66 7.29 24.42
C THR A 211 15.80 8.28 24.19
N GLY A 212 16.84 7.90 23.44
CA GLY A 212 18.06 8.71 23.26
C GLY A 212 19.09 8.54 24.39
N LYS A 213 18.90 7.61 25.32
CA LYS A 213 19.75 7.35 26.50
C LYS A 213 20.49 6.03 26.44
N GLY A 214 20.60 5.42 25.28
CA GLY A 214 21.25 4.11 25.12
C GLY A 214 20.42 2.93 25.65
N ASP A 215 19.13 3.06 25.66
CA ASP A 215 18.15 2.12 26.24
C ASP A 215 17.39 1.32 25.19
N GLN A 216 16.82 0.21 25.64
CA GLN A 216 15.92 -0.61 24.82
C GLN A 216 14.47 -0.19 25.02
N ASP A 217 13.66 -0.28 23.97
CA ASP A 217 12.21 -0.11 24.01
C ASP A 217 11.57 -1.10 25.00
N PRO A 218 10.94 -0.64 26.10
CA PRO A 218 10.33 -1.51 27.09
C PRO A 218 9.08 -2.23 26.58
N SER A 219 8.48 -1.78 25.47
CA SER A 219 7.33 -2.43 24.83
C SER A 219 7.72 -3.61 23.94
N LEU A 220 9.03 -3.82 23.68
CA LEU A 220 9.52 -4.95 22.88
C LEU A 220 9.84 -6.15 23.78
N ASP A 221 9.34 -7.33 23.42
CA ASP A 221 9.68 -8.58 24.15
C ASP A 221 11.20 -8.72 24.31
N SER A 222 11.65 -8.93 25.55
CA SER A 222 13.08 -8.89 25.89
C SER A 222 13.88 -10.03 25.25
N LYS A 223 13.26 -11.22 25.07
CA LYS A 223 13.91 -12.37 24.43
C LYS A 223 14.03 -12.14 22.92
N TYR A 224 12.97 -11.59 22.31
CA TYR A 224 13.01 -11.24 20.90
C TYR A 224 14.01 -10.11 20.62
N ALA A 225 14.08 -9.09 21.49
CA ALA A 225 15.08 -8.04 21.40
C ALA A 225 16.51 -8.60 21.48
N ALA A 226 16.76 -9.57 22.38
CA ALA A 226 18.07 -10.23 22.48
C ALA A 226 18.43 -11.00 21.20
N THR A 227 17.46 -11.69 20.59
CA THR A 227 17.64 -12.37 19.30
C THR A 227 17.99 -11.37 18.20
N LEU A 228 17.25 -10.26 18.09
CA LEU A 228 17.50 -9.22 17.10
C LEU A 228 18.88 -8.55 17.28
N LYS A 229 19.31 -8.32 18.53
CA LYS A 229 20.66 -7.79 18.83
C LYS A 229 21.77 -8.74 18.39
N GLY A 230 21.51 -10.04 18.38
CA GLY A 230 22.46 -11.05 17.85
C GLY A 230 22.60 -11.00 16.32
N ILE A 231 21.65 -10.40 15.61
CA ILE A 231 21.63 -10.30 14.15
C ILE A 231 22.03 -8.88 13.69
N CYS A 232 21.47 -7.86 14.31
CA CYS A 232 21.61 -6.45 13.92
C CYS A 232 22.52 -5.70 14.91
N SER A 233 23.63 -5.16 14.44
CA SER A 233 24.43 -4.23 15.24
C SER A 233 23.81 -2.81 15.24
N PRO A 234 24.20 -1.90 16.17
CA PRO A 234 23.63 -0.56 16.26
C PRO A 234 23.73 0.28 14.99
N THR A 235 24.77 0.03 14.18
CA THR A 235 25.07 0.81 12.95
C THR A 235 24.82 0.03 11.67
N ASP A 236 24.19 -1.15 11.77
CA ASP A 236 23.92 -2.01 10.61
C ASP A 236 22.80 -1.42 9.73
N THR A 237 23.11 -1.18 8.49
CA THR A 237 22.16 -0.65 7.49
C THR A 237 21.80 -1.66 6.41
N ASN A 238 22.52 -2.79 6.33
CA ASN A 238 22.42 -3.74 5.22
C ASN A 238 21.70 -5.04 5.59
N THR A 239 21.95 -5.57 6.80
CA THR A 239 21.32 -6.82 7.24
C THR A 239 19.80 -6.63 7.32
N THR A 240 19.09 -7.69 6.95
CA THR A 240 17.63 -7.74 7.01
C THR A 240 17.18 -8.90 7.91
N VAL A 241 16.02 -8.72 8.52
CA VAL A 241 15.29 -9.76 9.26
C VAL A 241 13.87 -9.89 8.71
N GLU A 242 13.25 -11.03 8.95
CA GLU A 242 11.83 -11.22 8.61
C GLU A 242 10.97 -10.24 9.39
N MET A 243 9.97 -9.66 8.70
CA MET A 243 8.97 -8.77 9.30
C MET A 243 8.14 -9.52 10.36
N ASP A 244 7.79 -10.76 10.06
CA ASP A 244 7.10 -11.67 10.95
C ASP A 244 8.02 -12.85 11.26
N PRO A 245 8.45 -13.02 12.53
CA PRO A 245 9.40 -14.06 12.88
C PRO A 245 8.92 -15.45 12.49
N GLN A 246 9.70 -16.17 11.68
CA GLN A 246 9.45 -17.53 11.20
C GLN A 246 8.31 -17.65 10.16
N SER A 247 7.79 -16.55 9.62
CA SER A 247 6.72 -16.54 8.62
C SER A 247 6.93 -15.55 7.48
N GLY A 248 8.11 -15.00 7.30
CA GLY A 248 8.39 -13.89 6.37
C GLY A 248 8.05 -14.12 4.90
N THR A 249 7.71 -15.35 4.49
CA THR A 249 7.26 -15.69 3.13
C THR A 249 5.80 -16.17 3.06
N ASN A 250 5.15 -16.40 4.20
CA ASN A 250 3.78 -16.89 4.26
C ASN A 250 2.82 -15.75 4.58
N PHE A 251 1.89 -15.49 3.68
CA PHE A 251 0.83 -14.53 3.95
C PHE A 251 -0.23 -15.17 4.84
N ASP A 252 -0.20 -14.85 6.14
CA ASP A 252 -1.10 -15.41 7.14
C ASP A 252 -1.37 -14.42 8.28
N SER A 253 -2.00 -14.86 9.37
CA SER A 253 -2.34 -14.01 10.51
C SER A 253 -1.30 -13.99 11.63
N SER A 254 -0.13 -14.63 11.45
CA SER A 254 0.90 -14.76 12.51
C SER A 254 1.50 -13.41 12.92
N TYR A 255 1.53 -12.42 12.01
CA TYR A 255 1.87 -11.04 12.34
C TYR A 255 1.06 -10.50 13.54
N PHE A 256 -0.27 -10.69 13.54
CA PHE A 256 -1.10 -10.22 14.65
C PHE A 256 -0.82 -10.96 15.95
N THR A 257 -0.51 -12.26 15.86
CA THR A 257 -0.06 -13.04 17.02
C THR A 257 1.27 -12.50 17.55
N SER A 258 2.23 -12.21 16.67
CA SER A 258 3.52 -11.61 17.01
C SER A 258 3.34 -10.23 17.64
N VAL A 259 2.44 -9.38 17.13
CA VAL A 259 2.13 -8.09 17.72
C VAL A 259 1.54 -8.24 19.14
N THR A 260 0.57 -9.16 19.35
CA THR A 260 0.00 -9.41 20.69
C THR A 260 1.02 -9.92 21.72
N GLN A 261 2.12 -10.53 21.25
CA GLN A 261 3.25 -10.98 22.06
C GLN A 261 4.35 -9.92 22.22
N ASN A 262 4.08 -8.66 21.85
CA ASN A 262 5.07 -7.57 21.85
C ASN A 262 6.29 -7.84 20.95
N LYS A 263 6.13 -8.59 19.87
CA LYS A 263 7.16 -8.91 18.86
C LYS A 263 6.98 -8.15 17.56
N GLY A 264 6.05 -7.19 17.48
CA GLY A 264 5.96 -6.26 16.35
C GLY A 264 7.29 -5.54 16.16
N LEU A 265 7.84 -5.58 14.95
CA LEU A 265 9.22 -5.19 14.71
C LEU A 265 9.42 -3.67 14.77
N PHE A 266 8.51 -2.91 14.13
CA PHE A 266 8.57 -1.45 14.08
C PHE A 266 7.92 -0.79 15.30
N VAL A 267 8.26 0.48 15.54
CA VAL A 267 7.49 1.32 16.48
C VAL A 267 6.03 1.38 16.04
N SER A 268 5.78 1.50 14.73
CA SER A 268 4.45 1.53 14.15
C SER A 268 3.65 0.24 14.41
N ASP A 269 4.28 -0.93 14.47
CA ASP A 269 3.61 -2.18 14.84
C ASP A 269 3.23 -2.20 16.32
N ALA A 270 4.15 -1.83 17.20
CA ALA A 270 3.90 -1.74 18.64
C ALA A 270 2.84 -0.67 18.97
N ALA A 271 2.78 0.41 18.19
CA ALA A 271 1.82 1.49 18.35
C ALA A 271 0.37 1.02 18.23
N LEU A 272 0.08 -0.05 17.49
CA LEU A 272 -1.27 -0.61 17.36
C LEU A 272 -1.84 -1.11 18.69
N LEU A 273 -0.99 -1.42 19.65
CA LEU A 273 -1.41 -1.85 20.99
C LEU A 273 -1.64 -0.69 21.97
N THR A 274 -1.24 0.54 21.61
CA THR A 274 -1.36 1.72 22.49
C THR A 274 -2.74 2.36 22.45
N ASP A 275 -3.55 2.04 21.44
CA ASP A 275 -4.96 2.42 21.36
C ASP A 275 -5.85 1.20 21.67
N ARG A 276 -6.88 1.39 22.48
CA ARG A 276 -7.76 0.31 22.91
C ARG A 276 -8.56 -0.29 21.75
N GLY A 277 -9.04 0.56 20.82
CA GLY A 277 -9.81 0.14 19.65
C GLY A 277 -8.94 -0.68 18.69
N ALA A 278 -7.77 -0.16 18.36
CA ALA A 278 -6.80 -0.83 17.51
C ALA A 278 -6.33 -2.16 18.12
N SER A 279 -6.01 -2.19 19.41
CA SER A 279 -5.61 -3.40 20.14
C SER A 279 -6.68 -4.51 20.10
N ASN A 280 -7.96 -4.14 20.17
CA ASN A 280 -9.05 -5.12 20.05
C ASN A 280 -9.11 -5.69 18.62
N ILE A 281 -8.97 -4.86 17.58
CA ILE A 281 -8.93 -5.29 16.19
C ILE A 281 -7.73 -6.23 15.96
N VAL A 282 -6.53 -5.91 16.49
CA VAL A 282 -5.34 -6.78 16.42
C VAL A 282 -5.67 -8.17 16.95
N LYS A 283 -6.33 -8.27 18.13
CA LYS A 283 -6.71 -9.57 18.72
C LYS A 283 -7.69 -10.36 17.86
N GLU A 284 -8.65 -9.68 17.25
CA GLU A 284 -9.63 -10.31 16.36
C GLU A 284 -8.98 -10.87 15.08
N LEU A 285 -7.97 -10.16 14.57
CA LEU A 285 -7.26 -10.54 13.33
C LEU A 285 -6.22 -11.66 13.53
N THR A 286 -6.03 -12.17 14.73
CA THR A 286 -5.32 -13.45 14.93
C THR A 286 -6.07 -14.63 14.29
N SER A 287 -7.36 -14.47 13.98
CA SER A 287 -8.12 -15.39 13.15
C SER A 287 -7.79 -15.18 11.67
N GLN A 288 -7.13 -16.16 11.05
CA GLN A 288 -6.73 -16.09 9.64
C GLN A 288 -7.91 -15.84 8.68
N ALA A 289 -9.04 -16.50 8.89
CA ALA A 289 -10.22 -16.33 8.04
C ALA A 289 -10.76 -14.88 8.12
N LYS A 290 -10.78 -14.31 9.34
CA LYS A 290 -11.16 -12.91 9.54
C LYS A 290 -10.15 -11.97 8.89
N PHE A 291 -8.87 -12.18 9.12
CA PHE A 291 -7.79 -11.37 8.52
C PHE A 291 -7.92 -11.32 7.00
N PHE A 292 -8.04 -12.45 6.33
CA PHE A 292 -8.12 -12.48 4.86
C PHE A 292 -9.35 -11.73 4.33
N THR A 293 -10.50 -11.90 5.00
CA THR A 293 -11.73 -11.19 4.62
C THR A 293 -11.57 -9.69 4.76
N GLU A 294 -11.09 -9.23 5.92
CA GLU A 294 -10.94 -7.80 6.22
C GLU A 294 -9.81 -7.16 5.40
N PHE A 295 -8.70 -7.90 5.18
CA PHE A 295 -7.59 -7.44 4.36
C PHE A 295 -8.04 -7.18 2.92
N GLY A 296 -8.82 -8.08 2.34
CA GLY A 296 -9.40 -7.87 1.02
C GLY A 296 -10.28 -6.62 0.92
N GLN A 297 -11.08 -6.34 1.95
CA GLN A 297 -11.92 -5.13 2.00
C GLN A 297 -11.07 -3.85 2.16
N SER A 298 -10.05 -3.88 3.01
CA SER A 298 -9.15 -2.74 3.20
C SER A 298 -8.26 -2.48 1.98
N MET A 299 -7.78 -3.53 1.30
CA MET A 299 -7.07 -3.41 0.02
C MET A 299 -7.95 -2.78 -1.05
N LYS A 300 -9.24 -3.13 -1.11
CA LYS A 300 -10.19 -2.52 -2.03
C LYS A 300 -10.36 -1.02 -1.77
N ARG A 301 -10.43 -0.60 -0.50
CA ARG A 301 -10.47 0.82 -0.13
C ARG A 301 -9.16 1.55 -0.44
N MET A 302 -8.02 0.95 -0.05
CA MET A 302 -6.70 1.53 -0.31
C MET A 302 -6.46 1.71 -1.82
N THR A 303 -6.78 0.72 -2.64
CA THR A 303 -6.57 0.80 -4.09
C THR A 303 -7.56 1.71 -4.82
N ALA A 304 -8.48 2.36 -4.11
CA ALA A 304 -9.38 3.41 -4.62
C ALA A 304 -8.93 4.85 -4.26
N ILE A 305 -7.83 5.01 -3.52
CA ILE A 305 -7.32 6.32 -3.11
C ILE A 305 -6.86 7.12 -4.32
N GLY A 306 -7.44 8.31 -4.52
CA GLY A 306 -6.98 9.30 -5.49
C GLY A 306 -6.87 8.81 -6.92
N VAL A 307 -7.67 7.82 -7.31
CA VAL A 307 -7.62 7.22 -8.65
C VAL A 307 -7.96 8.20 -9.75
N LEU A 308 -7.25 8.13 -10.85
CA LEU A 308 -7.58 8.82 -12.09
C LEU A 308 -8.46 7.90 -12.95
N THR A 309 -9.54 8.44 -13.51
CA THR A 309 -10.50 7.68 -14.33
C THR A 309 -11.00 8.51 -15.52
N GLY A 310 -11.79 7.92 -16.39
CA GLY A 310 -12.41 8.60 -17.54
C GLY A 310 -11.35 9.18 -18.49
N THR A 311 -11.27 10.51 -18.57
CA THR A 311 -10.29 11.23 -19.42
C THR A 311 -9.09 11.78 -18.64
N THR A 312 -9.08 11.65 -17.32
CA THR A 312 -7.99 12.15 -16.46
C THR A 312 -6.83 11.18 -16.48
N GLY A 313 -5.57 11.66 -16.60
CA GLY A 313 -4.39 10.81 -16.73
C GLY A 313 -4.25 10.22 -18.14
N GLU A 314 -3.51 9.13 -18.27
CA GLU A 314 -3.25 8.45 -19.55
C GLU A 314 -3.25 6.93 -19.40
N ILE A 315 -3.06 6.22 -20.50
CA ILE A 315 -2.66 4.80 -20.51
C ILE A 315 -1.23 4.79 -21.08
N ARG A 316 -0.24 4.64 -20.20
CA ARG A 316 1.17 4.59 -20.62
C ARG A 316 1.43 3.35 -21.47
N LYS A 317 2.31 3.49 -22.47
CA LYS A 317 2.77 2.38 -23.32
C LYS A 317 3.91 1.60 -22.67
N ALA A 318 4.66 2.25 -21.78
CA ALA A 318 5.68 1.67 -20.92
C ALA A 318 5.49 2.29 -19.51
N CYS A 319 5.51 1.48 -18.45
CA CYS A 319 5.17 1.99 -17.11
C CYS A 319 6.20 2.99 -16.58
N GLY A 320 7.45 2.86 -16.99
CA GLY A 320 8.52 3.78 -16.60
C GLY A 320 8.53 5.13 -17.32
N LYS A 321 7.65 5.38 -18.32
CA LYS A 321 7.71 6.57 -19.17
C LYS A 321 6.34 7.14 -19.46
N ILE A 322 6.20 8.45 -19.32
CA ILE A 322 5.04 9.23 -19.78
C ILE A 322 5.00 9.21 -21.31
N ASN A 323 3.81 9.11 -21.92
CA ASN A 323 3.64 9.09 -23.37
C ASN A 323 4.04 10.41 -24.04
#